data_35de9df83f2d6be359fc9740b4ae513f
#
_entry.id   35de9df83f2d6be359fc9740b4ae513f
#
_cell.length_a   1.000
_cell.length_b   1.000
_cell.length_c   1.000
_cell.angle_alpha   90.00
_cell.angle_beta   90.00
_cell.angle_gamma   90.00
#
_symmetry.space_group_name_H-M   'P 1'
#
loop_
_entity.id
_entity.type
_entity.pdbx_description
1 polymer ?
#
loop_
_entity_poly.entity_id
_entity_poly.type
_entity_poly.pdbx_seq_one_letter_code
_entity_poly.pdbx_strand_id
1 'polypeptide(L)'
;QEKSIKTGRFPLIHADEFLLAHSNETEYRRFLAKDEMEALHDRIIVVKVPYNLNVTEEVKIYEKLINQARFSNVHIAPYSLHCAAMFSVLSRLKDSKHNGLTGISKMRLYNGDEVEGFSQADVPMLKKEFESEGMTGVSPRYVINRISSTLAQENADCITPIDIIRAIRDG
;
A
#
# COMPACT_ATOMS: atom_id res chain seq x y z
N GLN A 1 7.18 -22.12 -23.96
CA GLN A 1 5.80 -21.66 -24.21
C GLN A 1 5.60 -21.58 -25.70
N GLU A 2 4.55 -22.21 -26.23
CA GLU A 2 4.15 -22.02 -27.61
C GLU A 2 3.70 -20.55 -27.79
N LYS A 3 4.46 -19.76 -28.53
CA LYS A 3 4.11 -18.37 -28.88
C LYS A 3 2.97 -18.36 -29.90
N SER A 4 1.90 -19.12 -29.65
CA SER A 4 0.80 -19.28 -30.60
C SER A 4 -0.52 -19.53 -29.89
N ILE A 5 -1.58 -18.93 -30.39
CA ILE A 5 -2.95 -19.08 -29.92
C ILE A 5 -3.74 -19.89 -30.95
N LYS A 6 -4.30 -21.02 -30.53
CA LYS A 6 -5.23 -21.83 -31.36
C LYS A 6 -6.63 -21.27 -31.21
N THR A 7 -7.15 -20.69 -32.27
CA THR A 7 -8.56 -20.32 -32.36
C THR A 7 -9.28 -21.35 -33.27
N GLY A 8 -10.31 -22.01 -32.73
CA GLY A 8 -10.89 -23.18 -33.34
C GLY A 8 -11.33 -23.11 -34.83
N ARG A 9 -11.47 -21.93 -35.41
CA ARG A 9 -11.85 -21.67 -36.82
C ARG A 9 -10.82 -20.92 -37.63
N PHE A 10 -9.77 -20.42 -37.02
CA PHE A 10 -8.76 -19.58 -37.66
C PHE A 10 -7.38 -20.21 -37.60
N PRO A 11 -6.47 -19.86 -38.53
CA PRO A 11 -5.08 -20.33 -38.45
C PRO A 11 -4.41 -19.88 -37.15
N LEU A 12 -3.35 -20.58 -36.81
CA LEU A 12 -2.52 -20.28 -35.64
C LEU A 12 -2.08 -18.80 -35.65
N ILE A 13 -2.41 -18.08 -34.60
CA ILE A 13 -1.98 -16.70 -34.43
C ILE A 13 -0.69 -16.71 -33.59
N HIS A 14 0.40 -16.24 -34.17
CA HIS A 14 1.64 -16.05 -33.40
C HIS A 14 1.50 -14.83 -32.51
N ALA A 15 1.72 -15.03 -31.19
CA ALA A 15 1.72 -13.98 -30.19
C ALA A 15 3.00 -14.06 -29.37
N ASP A 16 3.83 -13.04 -29.42
CA ASP A 16 4.99 -12.88 -28.55
C ASP A 16 4.62 -11.84 -27.48
N GLU A 17 4.09 -12.33 -26.36
CA GLU A 17 3.46 -11.51 -25.33
C GLU A 17 4.19 -11.64 -24.01
N PHE A 18 4.29 -10.53 -23.30
CA PHE A 18 4.64 -10.51 -21.88
C PHE A 18 3.36 -10.28 -21.07
N LEU A 19 2.99 -11.27 -20.25
CA LEU A 19 1.78 -11.20 -19.44
C LEU A 19 2.13 -10.69 -18.03
N LEU A 20 1.55 -9.56 -17.66
CA LEU A 20 1.60 -9.03 -16.30
C LEU A 20 0.19 -9.08 -15.70
N ALA A 21 0.05 -9.78 -14.60
CA ALA A 21 -1.20 -9.87 -13.87
C ALA A 21 -1.02 -9.38 -12.44
N HIS A 22 -2.09 -8.91 -11.81
CA HIS A 22 -2.11 -8.58 -10.38
C HIS A 22 -3.29 -9.29 -9.71
N SER A 23 -3.08 -9.65 -8.46
CA SER A 23 -4.08 -10.34 -7.65
C SER A 23 -3.90 -9.95 -6.19
N ASN A 24 -4.94 -10.11 -5.39
CA ASN A 24 -4.80 -10.04 -3.94
C ASN A 24 -4.33 -11.40 -3.37
N GLU A 25 -3.85 -11.40 -2.14
CA GLU A 25 -3.31 -12.59 -1.48
C GLU A 25 -4.36 -13.73 -1.39
N THR A 26 -5.62 -13.41 -1.16
CA THR A 26 -6.69 -14.41 -1.02
C THR A 26 -6.98 -15.11 -2.35
N GLU A 27 -7.05 -14.35 -3.43
CA GLU A 27 -7.25 -14.90 -4.77
C GLU A 27 -6.04 -15.69 -5.25
N TYR A 28 -4.84 -15.19 -4.96
CA TYR A 28 -3.61 -15.91 -5.26
C TYR A 28 -3.56 -17.28 -4.53
N ARG A 29 -3.90 -17.31 -3.24
CA ARG A 29 -3.98 -18.60 -2.50
C ARG A 29 -5.04 -19.54 -3.07
N ARG A 30 -6.19 -19.02 -3.49
CA ARG A 30 -7.22 -19.82 -4.19
C ARG A 30 -6.72 -20.37 -5.52
N PHE A 31 -5.92 -19.59 -6.23
CA PHE A 31 -5.29 -20.05 -7.47
C PHE A 31 -4.30 -21.18 -7.20
N LEU A 32 -3.44 -21.03 -6.19
CA LEU A 32 -2.48 -22.08 -5.79
C LEU A 32 -3.15 -23.38 -5.32
N ALA A 33 -4.35 -23.31 -4.76
CA ALA A 33 -5.09 -24.47 -4.26
C ALA A 33 -5.80 -25.28 -5.36
N LYS A 34 -5.69 -24.86 -6.64
CA LYS A 34 -6.29 -25.58 -7.76
C LYS A 34 -5.28 -26.50 -8.41
N ASP A 35 -5.43 -27.80 -8.24
CA ASP A 35 -4.56 -28.84 -8.81
C ASP A 35 -4.44 -28.74 -10.34
N GLU A 36 -5.50 -28.32 -11.02
CA GLU A 36 -5.52 -28.12 -12.47
C GLU A 36 -4.54 -27.03 -12.96
N MET A 37 -4.05 -26.19 -12.05
CA MET A 37 -3.16 -25.07 -12.36
C MET A 37 -1.68 -25.32 -12.00
N GLU A 38 -1.34 -26.54 -11.55
CA GLU A 38 0.03 -26.88 -11.14
C GLU A 38 1.07 -26.57 -12.22
N ALA A 39 0.76 -26.88 -13.48
CA ALA A 39 1.65 -26.59 -14.61
C ALA A 39 1.88 -25.09 -14.87
N LEU A 40 0.99 -24.22 -14.37
CA LEU A 40 1.15 -22.76 -14.46
C LEU A 40 1.95 -22.22 -13.28
N HIS A 41 1.85 -22.85 -12.10
CA HIS A 41 2.56 -22.41 -10.89
C HIS A 41 4.07 -22.30 -11.12
N ASP A 42 4.65 -23.29 -11.76
CA ASP A 42 6.10 -23.35 -12.06
C ASP A 42 6.57 -22.31 -13.08
N ARG A 43 5.64 -21.68 -13.79
CA ARG A 43 5.93 -20.73 -14.88
C ARG A 43 5.67 -19.27 -14.48
N ILE A 44 5.10 -19.03 -13.31
CA ILE A 44 4.75 -17.70 -12.82
C ILE A 44 5.86 -17.17 -11.91
N ILE A 45 6.34 -15.99 -12.21
CA ILE A 45 7.22 -15.24 -11.32
C ILE A 45 6.34 -14.36 -10.44
N VAL A 46 6.34 -14.63 -9.14
CA VAL A 46 5.55 -13.89 -8.15
C VAL A 46 6.37 -12.75 -7.56
N VAL A 47 5.87 -11.55 -7.71
CA VAL A 47 6.45 -10.36 -7.10
C VAL A 47 5.49 -9.83 -6.05
N LYS A 48 5.89 -9.88 -4.77
CA LYS A 48 5.12 -9.29 -3.67
C LYS A 48 5.31 -7.78 -3.66
N VAL A 49 4.21 -7.05 -3.68
CA VAL A 49 4.21 -5.58 -3.66
C VAL A 49 3.62 -5.12 -2.32
N PRO A 50 4.44 -4.70 -1.37
CA PRO A 50 3.97 -4.19 -0.08
C PRO A 50 3.32 -2.81 -0.22
N TYR A 51 2.52 -2.42 0.77
CA TYR A 51 2.13 -1.03 0.95
C TYR A 51 3.36 -0.14 1.18
N ASN A 52 3.21 1.13 0.83
CA ASN A 52 4.26 2.10 1.04
C ASN A 52 4.59 2.27 2.54
N LEU A 53 5.87 2.39 2.87
CA LEU A 53 6.38 2.59 4.23
C LEU A 53 7.01 3.98 4.43
N ASN A 54 6.92 4.85 3.41
CA ASN A 54 7.41 6.22 3.47
C ASN A 54 6.22 7.17 3.60
N VAL A 55 6.22 8.00 4.64
CA VAL A 55 5.11 8.91 4.96
C VAL A 55 4.92 9.95 3.85
N THR A 56 6.00 10.53 3.36
CA THR A 56 5.94 11.57 2.32
C THR A 56 5.32 11.04 1.02
N GLU A 57 5.69 9.82 0.63
CA GLU A 57 5.13 9.19 -0.56
C GLU A 57 3.66 8.75 -0.35
N GLU A 58 3.30 8.35 0.86
CA GLU A 58 1.92 8.01 1.20
C GLU A 58 1.00 9.24 1.13
N VAL A 59 1.47 10.42 1.56
CA VAL A 59 0.73 11.69 1.42
C VAL A 59 0.41 11.97 -0.05
N LYS A 60 1.37 11.79 -0.97
CA LYS A 60 1.14 11.97 -2.40
C LYS A 60 0.06 11.04 -2.96
N ILE A 61 -0.02 9.80 -2.43
CA ILE A 61 -1.10 8.87 -2.79
C ILE A 61 -2.46 9.43 -2.36
N TYR A 62 -2.57 9.97 -1.15
CA TYR A 62 -3.81 10.56 -0.66
C TYR A 62 -4.22 11.80 -1.45
N GLU A 63 -3.29 12.71 -1.72
CA GLU A 63 -3.53 13.88 -2.56
C GLU A 63 -4.08 13.48 -3.94
N LYS A 64 -3.46 12.49 -4.57
CA LYS A 64 -3.92 11.96 -5.86
C LYS A 64 -5.34 11.40 -5.78
N LEU A 65 -5.65 10.59 -4.75
CA LEU A 65 -6.97 9.98 -4.58
C LEU A 65 -8.05 11.02 -4.28
N ILE A 66 -7.76 12.01 -3.46
CA ILE A 66 -8.67 13.11 -3.14
C ILE A 66 -8.97 13.96 -4.38
N ASN A 67 -7.95 14.28 -5.16
CA ASN A 67 -8.11 15.03 -6.40
C ASN A 67 -8.97 14.27 -7.43
N GLN A 68 -8.84 12.95 -7.49
CA GLN A 68 -9.68 12.10 -8.34
C GLN A 68 -11.12 12.00 -7.86
N ALA A 69 -11.35 12.05 -6.57
CA ALA A 69 -12.68 11.96 -5.96
C ALA A 69 -13.51 13.25 -6.07
N ARG A 70 -12.97 14.33 -6.67
CA ARG A 70 -13.63 15.63 -6.88
C ARG A 70 -14.18 16.27 -5.60
N PHE A 71 -13.47 16.17 -4.49
CA PHE A 71 -13.75 16.92 -3.27
C PHE A 71 -13.34 18.41 -3.43
N SER A 72 -13.80 19.05 -4.51
CA SER A 72 -13.33 20.37 -4.94
C SER A 72 -13.69 21.52 -4.01
N ASN A 73 -14.61 21.31 -3.06
CA ASN A 73 -15.12 22.35 -2.20
C ASN A 73 -14.70 22.23 -0.74
N VAL A 74 -13.84 21.28 -0.41
CA VAL A 74 -13.43 21.03 0.97
C VAL A 74 -11.99 21.46 1.18
N HIS A 75 -11.78 22.33 2.15
CA HIS A 75 -10.44 22.70 2.58
C HIS A 75 -9.82 21.59 3.43
N ILE A 76 -8.64 21.15 3.06
CA ILE A 76 -7.85 20.22 3.87
C ILE A 76 -6.79 21.02 4.60
N ALA A 77 -6.91 21.07 5.93
CA ALA A 77 -5.97 21.82 6.75
C ALA A 77 -4.55 21.23 6.65
N PRO A 78 -3.51 22.04 6.79
CA PRO A 78 -2.13 21.58 6.80
C PRO A 78 -1.93 20.40 7.75
N TYR A 79 -1.06 19.46 7.36
CA TYR A 79 -0.72 18.24 8.11
C TYR A 79 -1.84 17.20 8.27
N SER A 80 -3.06 17.45 7.83
CA SER A 80 -4.17 16.48 7.94
C SER A 80 -3.84 15.16 7.24
N LEU A 81 -3.42 15.22 5.99
CA LEU A 81 -3.01 14.03 5.25
C LEU A 81 -1.72 13.41 5.79
N HIS A 82 -0.83 14.23 6.34
CA HIS A 82 0.39 13.75 6.98
C HIS A 82 0.08 12.90 8.21
N CYS A 83 -0.86 13.33 9.07
CA CYS A 83 -1.33 12.54 10.21
C CYS A 83 -1.93 11.20 9.76
N ALA A 84 -2.75 11.21 8.71
CA ALA A 84 -3.30 9.99 8.14
C ALA A 84 -2.22 9.03 7.62
N ALA A 85 -1.21 9.57 6.93
CA ALA A 85 -0.09 8.81 6.40
C ALA A 85 0.78 8.22 7.51
N MET A 86 1.09 8.98 8.56
CA MET A 86 1.81 8.48 9.73
C MET A 86 1.09 7.31 10.38
N PHE A 87 -0.21 7.43 10.60
CA PHE A 87 -1.02 6.34 11.15
C PHE A 87 -0.96 5.08 10.27
N SER A 88 -1.15 5.25 8.97
CA SER A 88 -1.14 4.13 8.02
C SER A 88 0.22 3.44 7.98
N VAL A 89 1.30 4.21 7.90
CA VAL A 89 2.66 3.66 7.90
C VAL A 89 2.96 2.94 9.20
N LEU A 90 2.63 3.52 10.37
CA LEU A 90 2.81 2.88 11.67
C LEU A 90 2.04 1.55 11.78
N SER A 91 0.83 1.47 11.22
CA SER A 91 0.05 0.22 11.22
C SER A 91 0.66 -0.90 10.37
N ARG A 92 1.58 -0.57 9.47
CA ARG A 92 2.26 -1.49 8.53
C ARG A 92 3.62 -1.95 9.03
N LEU A 93 4.20 -1.22 9.99
CA LEU A 93 5.50 -1.54 10.58
C LEU A 93 5.37 -2.67 11.60
N LYS A 94 6.45 -3.42 11.74
CA LYS A 94 6.59 -4.46 12.77
C LYS A 94 7.48 -3.94 13.90
N ASP A 95 7.20 -4.42 15.11
CA ASP A 95 8.02 -4.09 16.26
C ASP A 95 9.46 -4.57 16.05
N SER A 96 10.41 -3.70 16.33
CA SER A 96 11.83 -4.02 16.24
C SER A 96 12.33 -4.62 17.55
N LYS A 97 13.22 -5.60 17.42
CA LYS A 97 13.97 -6.15 18.55
C LYS A 97 15.24 -5.35 18.86
N HIS A 98 15.58 -4.39 18.00
CA HIS A 98 16.75 -3.53 18.21
C HIS A 98 16.46 -2.48 19.28
N ASN A 99 17.31 -2.42 20.30
CA ASN A 99 17.20 -1.41 21.35
C ASN A 99 17.29 0.01 20.73
N GLY A 100 16.33 0.86 21.10
CA GLY A 100 16.25 2.24 20.59
C GLY A 100 15.48 2.42 19.29
N LEU A 101 15.14 1.35 18.56
CA LEU A 101 14.37 1.46 17.31
C LEU A 101 12.88 1.22 17.57
N THR A 102 12.19 2.26 18.02
CA THR A 102 10.72 2.25 18.15
C THR A 102 10.02 2.31 16.79
N GLY A 103 8.72 1.99 16.74
CA GLY A 103 7.93 2.14 15.50
C GLY A 103 7.99 3.56 14.93
N ILE A 104 7.99 4.58 15.80
CA ILE A 104 8.10 6.00 15.37
C ILE A 104 9.50 6.28 14.82
N SER A 105 10.55 5.82 15.50
CA SER A 105 11.94 5.97 15.02
C SER A 105 12.12 5.29 13.68
N LYS A 106 11.57 4.09 13.50
CA LYS A 106 11.61 3.33 12.27
C LYS A 106 10.86 4.04 11.13
N MET A 107 9.67 4.57 11.41
CA MET A 107 8.90 5.37 10.44
C MET A 107 9.69 6.60 9.98
N ARG A 108 10.31 7.33 10.90
CA ARG A 108 11.16 8.49 10.59
C ARG A 108 12.35 8.07 9.72
N LEU A 109 13.04 7.00 10.10
CA LEU A 109 14.18 6.47 9.35
C LEU A 109 13.77 6.08 7.92
N TYR A 110 12.63 5.40 7.75
CA TYR A 110 12.11 5.03 6.42
C TYR A 110 11.62 6.24 5.60
N ASN A 111 11.28 7.33 6.27
CA ASN A 111 10.93 8.60 5.60
C ASN A 111 12.17 9.41 5.16
N GLY A 112 13.37 9.02 5.58
CA GLY A 112 14.62 9.68 5.22
C GLY A 112 15.22 10.54 6.33
N ASP A 113 14.58 10.59 7.52
CA ASP A 113 15.07 11.36 8.65
C ASP A 113 16.26 10.67 9.32
N GLU A 114 17.10 11.45 10.00
CA GLU A 114 18.14 10.93 10.87
C GLU A 114 17.54 10.41 12.18
N VAL A 115 18.01 9.26 12.63
CA VAL A 115 17.58 8.64 13.88
C VAL A 115 18.84 8.22 14.66
N GLU A 116 18.85 8.47 15.96
CA GLU A 116 19.97 8.13 16.82
C GLU A 116 20.30 6.62 16.72
N GLY A 117 21.56 6.33 16.41
CA GLY A 117 22.06 4.95 16.29
C GLY A 117 21.76 4.26 14.98
N PHE A 118 21.02 4.89 14.04
CA PHE A 118 20.66 4.32 12.74
C PHE A 118 20.80 5.34 11.62
N SER A 119 21.28 4.87 10.48
CA SER A 119 21.50 5.67 9.28
C SER A 119 20.67 5.17 8.10
N GLN A 120 20.60 5.96 7.04
CA GLN A 120 19.93 5.53 5.78
C GLN A 120 20.57 4.29 5.16
N ALA A 121 21.85 4.01 5.44
CA ALA A 121 22.54 2.80 5.00
C ALA A 121 21.98 1.52 5.65
N ASP A 122 21.34 1.63 6.81
CA ASP A 122 20.77 0.49 7.54
C ASP A 122 19.37 0.10 7.04
N VAL A 123 18.69 1.00 6.33
CA VAL A 123 17.33 0.79 5.83
C VAL A 123 17.18 -0.47 4.96
N PRO A 124 18.07 -0.78 4.00
CA PRO A 124 17.98 -2.01 3.22
C PRO A 124 18.07 -3.28 4.08
N MET A 125 18.93 -3.27 5.09
CA MET A 125 19.09 -4.38 6.03
C MET A 125 17.82 -4.57 6.87
N LEU A 126 17.27 -3.49 7.43
CA LEU A 126 16.03 -3.52 8.21
C LEU A 126 14.84 -4.02 7.36
N LYS A 127 14.70 -3.55 6.12
CA LYS A 127 13.65 -4.04 5.21
C LYS A 127 13.79 -5.53 4.88
N LYS A 128 15.00 -6.03 4.82
CA LYS A 128 15.27 -7.46 4.61
C LYS A 128 14.97 -8.28 5.86
N GLU A 129 15.27 -7.75 7.05
CA GLU A 129 14.94 -8.41 8.33
C GLU A 129 13.42 -8.50 8.55
N PHE A 130 12.69 -7.48 8.11
CA PHE A 130 11.23 -7.38 8.26
C PHE A 130 10.50 -7.49 6.90
N GLU A 131 10.74 -8.56 6.15
CA GLU A 131 10.15 -8.79 4.81
C GLU A 131 8.61 -8.75 4.77
N SER A 132 7.97 -8.94 5.92
CA SER A 132 6.49 -8.89 6.02
C SER A 132 5.94 -7.49 6.26
N GLU A 133 6.78 -6.47 6.42
CA GLU A 133 6.32 -5.09 6.58
C GLU A 133 5.64 -4.58 5.30
N GLY A 134 4.56 -3.85 5.50
CA GLY A 134 3.74 -3.39 4.40
C GLY A 134 2.85 -4.45 3.76
N MET A 135 2.96 -5.73 4.13
CA MET A 135 2.05 -6.78 3.62
C MET A 135 0.71 -6.79 4.32
N THR A 136 0.63 -6.18 5.50
CA THR A 136 -0.59 -6.00 6.30
C THR A 136 -0.66 -4.56 6.79
N GLY A 137 -1.79 -4.18 7.39
CA GLY A 137 -2.03 -2.84 7.92
C GLY A 137 -3.06 -2.06 7.11
N VAL A 138 -3.22 -0.79 7.43
CA VAL A 138 -4.25 0.07 6.86
C VAL A 138 -3.95 0.42 5.41
N SER A 139 -4.93 0.18 4.52
CA SER A 139 -4.79 0.51 3.10
C SER A 139 -5.08 1.99 2.83
N PRO A 140 -4.49 2.59 1.78
CA PRO A 140 -4.81 3.96 1.37
C PRO A 140 -6.31 4.16 1.09
N ARG A 141 -6.95 3.15 0.49
CA ARG A 141 -8.39 3.19 0.20
C ARG A 141 -9.25 3.26 1.45
N TYR A 142 -8.87 2.53 2.51
CA TYR A 142 -9.56 2.60 3.79
C TYR A 142 -9.55 4.02 4.35
N VAL A 143 -8.37 4.65 4.38
CA VAL A 143 -8.20 6.03 4.89
C VAL A 143 -9.06 7.02 4.10
N ILE A 144 -9.00 6.95 2.78
CA ILE A 144 -9.80 7.85 1.91
C ILE A 144 -11.30 7.63 2.12
N ASN A 145 -11.75 6.39 2.27
CA ASN A 145 -13.16 6.11 2.57
C ASN A 145 -13.58 6.71 3.91
N ARG A 146 -12.72 6.67 4.94
CA ARG A 146 -13.01 7.29 6.25
C ARG A 146 -13.09 8.82 6.15
N ILE A 147 -12.14 9.43 5.48
CA ILE A 147 -12.15 10.88 5.21
C ILE A 147 -13.44 11.25 4.45
N SER A 148 -13.79 10.50 3.41
CA SER A 148 -14.99 10.74 2.62
C SER A 148 -16.28 10.61 3.45
N SER A 149 -16.35 9.61 4.32
CA SER A 149 -17.51 9.41 5.20
C SER A 149 -17.69 10.56 6.20
N THR A 150 -16.58 11.07 6.77
CA THR A 150 -16.61 12.21 7.69
C THR A 150 -17.11 13.47 6.99
N LEU A 151 -16.62 13.71 5.77
CA LEU A 151 -17.08 14.84 4.94
C LEU A 151 -18.56 14.79 4.63
N ALA A 152 -19.07 13.60 4.30
CA ALA A 152 -20.47 13.42 3.95
C ALA A 152 -21.42 13.60 5.16
N GLN A 153 -20.97 13.24 6.37
CA GLN A 153 -21.78 13.32 7.57
C GLN A 153 -21.87 14.72 8.17
N GLU A 154 -20.79 15.48 8.11
CA GLU A 154 -20.68 16.76 8.80
C GLU A 154 -20.99 17.98 7.91
N ASN A 155 -21.21 17.80 6.61
CA ASN A 155 -21.24 18.91 5.62
C ASN A 155 -20.05 19.86 5.84
N ALA A 156 -18.88 19.30 6.16
CA ALA A 156 -17.74 20.05 6.62
C ALA A 156 -17.07 20.75 5.46
N ASP A 157 -16.88 22.04 5.58
CA ASP A 157 -16.11 22.85 4.63
C ASP A 157 -14.60 22.67 4.80
N CYS A 158 -14.16 22.08 5.92
CA CYS A 158 -12.75 21.88 6.26
C CYS A 158 -12.54 20.55 7.01
N ILE A 159 -11.43 19.87 6.67
CA ILE A 159 -10.92 18.71 7.41
C ILE A 159 -9.66 19.10 8.16
N THR A 160 -9.66 18.87 9.47
CA THR A 160 -8.51 19.06 10.34
C THR A 160 -7.79 17.73 10.65
N PRO A 161 -6.55 17.76 11.17
CA PRO A 161 -5.89 16.56 11.66
C PRO A 161 -6.69 15.80 12.73
N ILE A 162 -7.44 16.52 13.57
CA ILE A 162 -8.27 15.92 14.63
C ILE A 162 -9.43 15.11 14.03
N ASP A 163 -10.07 15.64 12.99
CA ASP A 163 -11.17 14.96 12.31
C ASP A 163 -10.69 13.65 11.67
N ILE A 164 -9.49 13.68 11.08
CA ILE A 164 -8.86 12.48 10.53
C ILE A 164 -8.59 11.42 11.61
N ILE A 165 -8.01 11.84 12.74
CA ILE A 165 -7.73 10.92 13.85
C ILE A 165 -9.03 10.31 14.38
N ARG A 166 -10.08 11.10 14.53
CA ARG A 166 -11.43 10.62 14.95
C ARG A 166 -11.99 9.63 13.91
N ALA A 167 -11.99 10.01 12.65
CA ALA A 167 -12.51 9.17 11.56
C ALA A 167 -11.83 7.79 11.48
N ILE A 168 -10.53 7.75 11.74
CA ILE A 168 -9.75 6.49 11.74
C ILE A 168 -9.99 5.68 13.00
N ARG A 169 -10.11 6.33 14.18
CA ARG A 169 -10.35 5.66 15.46
C ARG A 169 -11.75 5.04 15.54
N ASP A 170 -12.76 5.75 15.06
CA ASP A 170 -14.18 5.40 15.23
C ASP A 170 -14.66 4.45 14.11
N GLY A 171 -13.78 3.99 13.27
CA GLY A 171 -14.05 3.07 12.18
C GLY A 171 -13.30 1.79 12.21
#